data_c68457c45411554ba2f069b78f5ab028
#
_entry.id   c68457c45411554ba2f069b78f5ab028
#
_cell.length_a   1.000
_cell.length_b   1.000
_cell.length_c   1.000
_cell.angle_alpha   90.00
_cell.angle_beta   90.00
_cell.angle_gamma   90.00
#
_symmetry.space_group_name_H-M   'P 1'
#
loop_
_entity.id
_entity.type
_entity.pdbx_description
1 polymer ?
#
loop_
_entity_poly.entity_id
_entity_poly.type
_entity_poly.pdbx_seq_one_letter_code
_entity_poly.pdbx_strand_id
1 'polypeptide(L)'
;MNSSNLIRALRNELGLSQTEFGARLGVSRDVINNIENDRVPLKPALAKLICSQFNVDPDWLETGEGEMFLPSDEVTDLFDFAADLFQNKSLAWVRCLCEYVAQLTPEEQEAAARHIEAIAEMIAGTKEKEQD
;
A
#
# COMPACT_ATOMS: atom_id res chain seq x y z
N MET A 1 4.50 -17.42 19.34
CA MET A 1 3.11 -16.96 19.49
C MET A 1 2.21 -17.82 18.62
N ASN A 2 1.02 -18.11 19.11
CA ASN A 2 0.03 -18.85 18.33
C ASN A 2 -0.63 -17.95 17.29
N SER A 3 -0.88 -18.45 16.08
CA SER A 3 -1.52 -17.71 14.98
C SER A 3 -2.81 -17.02 15.40
N SER A 4 -3.59 -17.62 16.30
CA SER A 4 -4.82 -17.05 16.84
C SER A 4 -4.60 -15.71 17.56
N ASN A 5 -3.54 -15.63 18.36
CA ASN A 5 -3.17 -14.40 19.07
C ASN A 5 -2.63 -13.35 18.12
N LEU A 6 -1.91 -13.75 17.08
CA LEU A 6 -1.37 -12.85 16.04
C LEU A 6 -2.50 -12.21 15.22
N ILE A 7 -3.50 -12.99 14.82
CA ILE A 7 -4.68 -12.47 14.11
C ILE A 7 -5.46 -11.48 14.98
N ARG A 8 -5.66 -11.79 16.27
CA ARG A 8 -6.32 -10.87 17.21
C ARG A 8 -5.52 -9.58 17.40
N ALA A 9 -4.20 -9.69 17.57
CA ALA A 9 -3.32 -8.54 17.71
C ALA A 9 -3.35 -7.64 16.46
N LEU A 10 -3.25 -8.23 15.27
CA LEU A 10 -3.36 -7.52 14.00
C LEU A 10 -4.68 -6.78 13.87
N ARG A 11 -5.79 -7.46 14.12
CA ARG A 11 -7.12 -6.86 14.05
C ARG A 11 -7.28 -5.67 15.02
N ASN A 12 -6.78 -5.81 16.22
CA ASN A 12 -6.81 -4.74 17.23
C ASN A 12 -5.94 -3.55 16.82
N GLU A 13 -4.76 -3.81 16.26
CA GLU A 13 -3.88 -2.75 15.76
C GLU A 13 -4.51 -1.96 14.61
N LEU A 14 -5.27 -2.64 13.74
CA LEU A 14 -6.04 -2.01 12.67
C LEU A 14 -7.31 -1.29 13.16
N GLY A 15 -7.68 -1.45 14.42
CA GLY A 15 -8.90 -0.87 15.00
C GLY A 15 -10.19 -1.44 14.42
N LEU A 16 -10.17 -2.68 13.92
CA LEU A 16 -11.31 -3.32 13.28
C LEU A 16 -12.04 -4.28 14.24
N SER A 17 -13.37 -4.36 14.09
CA SER A 17 -14.15 -5.44 14.69
C SER A 17 -13.94 -6.76 13.94
N GLN A 18 -14.32 -7.88 14.54
CA GLN A 18 -14.28 -9.19 13.85
C GLN A 18 -15.12 -9.19 12.58
N THR A 19 -16.26 -8.50 12.60
CA THR A 19 -17.14 -8.35 11.42
C THR A 19 -16.48 -7.55 10.31
N GLU A 20 -15.88 -6.41 10.63
CA GLU A 20 -15.18 -5.55 9.66
C GLU A 20 -13.94 -6.22 9.09
N PHE A 21 -13.16 -6.88 9.93
CA PHE A 21 -11.97 -7.62 9.51
C PHE A 21 -12.35 -8.77 8.56
N GLY A 22 -13.39 -9.52 8.91
CA GLY A 22 -13.92 -10.59 8.04
C GLY A 22 -14.46 -10.06 6.72
N ALA A 23 -15.20 -8.94 6.74
CA ALA A 23 -15.74 -8.33 5.53
C ALA A 23 -14.65 -7.94 4.52
N ARG A 24 -13.53 -7.40 4.99
CA ARG A 24 -12.39 -7.05 4.14
C ARG A 24 -11.68 -8.27 3.54
N LEU A 25 -11.79 -9.43 4.18
CA LEU A 25 -11.20 -10.68 3.72
C LEU A 25 -12.20 -11.56 2.96
N GLY A 26 -13.45 -11.14 2.84
CA GLY A 26 -14.51 -11.92 2.20
C GLY A 26 -14.97 -13.14 3.00
N VAL A 27 -14.79 -13.14 4.32
CA VAL A 27 -15.22 -14.20 5.23
C VAL A 27 -16.15 -13.65 6.32
N SER A 28 -16.93 -14.55 6.94
CA SER A 28 -17.87 -14.16 8.00
C SER A 28 -17.14 -13.85 9.34
N ARG A 29 -17.83 -13.11 10.20
CA ARG A 29 -17.39 -12.89 11.59
C ARG A 29 -17.06 -14.18 12.31
N ASP A 30 -17.89 -15.24 12.11
CA ASP A 30 -17.71 -16.53 12.78
C ASP A 30 -16.41 -17.22 12.40
N VAL A 31 -15.98 -17.08 11.16
CA VAL A 31 -14.66 -17.58 10.70
C VAL A 31 -13.54 -16.90 11.48
N ILE A 32 -13.58 -15.59 11.60
CA ILE A 32 -12.57 -14.83 12.35
C ILE A 32 -12.59 -15.21 13.82
N ASN A 33 -13.77 -15.27 14.42
CA ASN A 33 -13.95 -15.66 15.83
C ASN A 33 -13.39 -17.07 16.11
N ASN A 34 -13.64 -18.02 15.21
CA ASN A 34 -13.14 -19.39 15.36
C ASN A 34 -11.62 -19.46 15.26
N ILE A 35 -11.00 -18.69 14.36
CA ILE A 35 -9.55 -18.61 14.23
C ILE A 35 -8.95 -17.96 15.50
N GLU A 36 -9.48 -16.84 15.95
CA GLU A 36 -8.99 -16.13 17.15
C GLU A 36 -9.13 -16.92 18.45
N ASN A 37 -10.05 -17.88 18.51
CA ASN A 37 -10.25 -18.76 19.66
C ASN A 37 -9.64 -20.17 19.48
N ASP A 38 -8.77 -20.31 18.48
CA ASP A 38 -8.02 -21.54 18.22
C ASP A 38 -8.91 -22.77 17.95
N ARG A 39 -10.14 -22.54 17.48
CA ARG A 39 -11.08 -23.60 17.12
C ARG A 39 -10.85 -24.13 15.70
N VAL A 40 -10.31 -23.29 14.84
CA VAL A 40 -10.00 -23.60 13.46
C VAL A 40 -8.63 -23.01 13.12
N PRO A 41 -7.75 -23.78 12.47
CA PRO A 41 -6.43 -23.28 12.08
C PRO A 41 -6.53 -22.22 10.98
N LEU A 42 -5.58 -21.29 10.95
CA LEU A 42 -5.44 -20.32 9.87
C LEU A 42 -4.97 -21.04 8.60
N LYS A 43 -5.82 -21.05 7.59
CA LYS A 43 -5.48 -21.66 6.29
C LYS A 43 -4.47 -20.82 5.52
N PRO A 44 -3.51 -21.44 4.79
CA PRO A 44 -2.51 -20.72 4.01
C PRO A 44 -3.08 -19.70 3.02
N ALA A 45 -4.19 -20.02 2.37
CA ALA A 45 -4.86 -19.11 1.44
C ALA A 45 -5.36 -17.83 2.14
N LEU A 46 -5.94 -17.97 3.33
CA LEU A 46 -6.41 -16.83 4.13
C LEU A 46 -5.21 -16.02 4.68
N ALA A 47 -4.14 -16.68 5.09
CA ALA A 47 -2.91 -16.02 5.53
C ALA A 47 -2.31 -15.14 4.42
N LYS A 48 -2.23 -15.64 3.19
CA LYS A 48 -1.78 -14.86 2.03
C LYS A 48 -2.69 -13.66 1.76
N LEU A 49 -3.99 -13.84 1.87
CA LEU A 49 -4.96 -12.77 1.67
C LEU A 49 -4.82 -11.67 2.73
N ILE A 50 -4.61 -12.04 3.99
CA ILE A 50 -4.33 -11.10 5.09
C ILE A 50 -3.06 -10.30 4.80
N CYS A 51 -1.98 -10.94 4.40
CA CYS A 51 -0.71 -10.28 4.09
C CYS A 51 -0.86 -9.28 2.94
N SER A 52 -1.58 -9.63 1.87
CA SER A 52 -1.78 -8.75 0.72
C SER A 52 -2.76 -7.61 1.01
N GLN A 53 -3.83 -7.87 1.77
CA GLN A 53 -4.87 -6.90 2.05
C GLN A 53 -4.45 -5.82 3.05
N PHE A 54 -3.64 -6.18 4.03
CA PHE A 54 -3.24 -5.30 5.13
C PHE A 54 -1.75 -4.98 5.15
N ASN A 55 -1.01 -5.39 4.15
CA ASN A 55 0.44 -5.20 4.05
C ASN A 55 1.21 -5.77 5.26
N VAL A 56 0.82 -6.95 5.69
CA VAL A 56 1.41 -7.66 6.83
C VAL A 56 2.61 -8.47 6.37
N ASP A 57 3.67 -8.47 7.17
CA ASP A 57 4.84 -9.32 6.94
C ASP A 57 4.46 -10.80 7.14
N PRO A 58 4.63 -11.66 6.11
CA PRO A 58 4.35 -13.09 6.21
C PRO A 58 5.14 -13.79 7.33
N ASP A 59 6.38 -13.41 7.55
CA ASP A 59 7.23 -13.97 8.60
C ASP A 59 6.69 -13.62 9.98
N TRP A 60 6.23 -12.38 10.17
CA TRP A 60 5.58 -12.00 11.42
C TRP A 60 4.29 -12.80 11.66
N LEU A 61 3.46 -12.98 10.63
CA LEU A 61 2.20 -13.73 10.75
C LEU A 61 2.45 -15.21 11.07
N GLU A 62 3.58 -15.77 10.66
CA GLU A 62 3.97 -17.15 10.94
C GLU A 62 4.64 -17.32 12.30
N THR A 63 5.57 -16.43 12.66
CA THR A 63 6.46 -16.58 13.82
C THR A 63 6.08 -15.67 14.99
N GLY A 64 5.45 -14.55 14.73
CA GLY A 64 5.21 -13.50 15.72
C GLY A 64 6.42 -12.62 16.01
N GLU A 65 7.52 -12.84 15.31
CA GLU A 65 8.77 -12.08 15.47
C GLU A 65 8.93 -11.04 14.37
N GLY A 66 9.56 -9.91 14.71
CA GLY A 66 9.81 -8.81 13.78
C GLY A 66 8.68 -7.78 13.73
N GLU A 67 8.67 -6.98 12.67
CA GLU A 67 7.66 -5.96 12.43
C GLU A 67 6.37 -6.58 11.90
N MET A 68 5.23 -6.13 12.41
CA MET A 68 3.90 -6.61 11.99
C MET A 68 3.60 -6.27 10.54
N PHE A 69 3.92 -5.05 10.12
CA PHE A 69 3.68 -4.56 8.78
C PHE A 69 4.98 -4.47 7.99
N LEU A 70 4.89 -4.80 6.72
CA LEU A 70 5.96 -4.48 5.77
C LEU A 70 6.16 -2.96 5.75
N PRO A 71 7.41 -2.46 5.63
CA PRO A 71 7.60 -1.05 5.42
C PRO A 71 6.81 -0.64 4.19
N SER A 72 5.98 0.40 4.32
CA SER A 72 5.37 1.04 3.17
C SER A 72 6.51 1.64 2.37
N ASP A 73 6.94 0.94 1.37
CA ASP A 73 8.00 1.40 0.51
C ASP A 73 7.36 2.40 -0.47
N GLU A 74 7.35 3.69 -0.08
CA GLU A 74 6.90 4.77 -0.97
C GLU A 74 7.61 4.69 -2.33
N VAL A 75 8.80 4.10 -2.34
CA VAL A 75 9.59 3.86 -3.54
C VAL A 75 8.96 2.73 -4.37
N THR A 76 8.52 1.63 -3.77
CA THR A 76 7.85 0.53 -4.48
C THR A 76 6.53 0.99 -5.08
N ASP A 77 5.72 1.72 -4.32
CA ASP A 77 4.46 2.29 -4.81
C ASP A 77 4.69 3.25 -5.98
N LEU A 78 5.76 4.03 -5.93
CA LEU A 78 6.17 4.92 -7.02
C LEU A 78 6.61 4.13 -8.25
N PHE A 79 7.35 3.03 -8.09
CA PHE A 79 7.75 2.17 -9.20
C PHE A 79 6.56 1.46 -9.85
N ASP A 80 5.62 0.96 -9.06
CA ASP A 80 4.40 0.32 -9.58
C ASP A 80 3.53 1.33 -10.33
N PHE A 81 3.37 2.53 -9.79
CA PHE A 81 2.70 3.63 -10.46
C PHE A 81 3.40 4.02 -11.77
N ALA A 82 4.72 4.13 -11.76
CA ALA A 82 5.49 4.43 -12.97
C ALA A 82 5.37 3.33 -14.02
N ALA A 83 5.38 2.05 -13.60
CA ALA A 83 5.20 0.92 -14.50
C ALA A 83 3.83 0.95 -15.18
N ASP A 84 2.77 1.26 -14.44
CA ASP A 84 1.42 1.43 -14.99
C ASP A 84 1.34 2.59 -15.99
N LEU A 85 1.99 3.71 -15.70
CA LEU A 85 2.09 4.84 -16.63
C LEU A 85 2.77 4.46 -17.94
N PHE A 86 3.85 3.68 -17.87
CA PHE A 86 4.59 3.25 -19.07
C PHE A 86 3.82 2.24 -19.94
N GLN A 87 2.93 1.45 -19.35
CA GLN A 87 2.10 0.50 -20.07
C GLN A 87 0.87 1.15 -20.72
N ASN A 88 0.44 2.28 -20.21
CA ASN A 88 -0.74 2.98 -20.70
C ASN A 88 -0.41 3.76 -21.97
N LYS A 89 -0.97 3.32 -23.11
CA LYS A 89 -0.76 3.97 -24.41
C LYS A 89 -1.21 5.41 -24.47
N SER A 90 -2.21 5.79 -23.67
CA SER A 90 -2.70 7.17 -23.59
C SER A 90 -1.70 8.12 -22.90
N LEU A 91 -0.75 7.57 -22.18
CA LEU A 91 0.28 8.31 -21.44
C LEU A 91 1.68 8.16 -22.05
N ALA A 92 1.76 7.79 -23.34
CA ALA A 92 3.03 7.65 -24.05
C ALA A 92 3.90 8.92 -23.98
N TRP A 93 3.28 10.09 -23.91
CA TRP A 93 3.99 11.36 -23.75
C TRP A 93 4.72 11.48 -22.40
N VAL A 94 4.20 10.85 -21.33
CA VAL A 94 4.87 10.80 -20.01
C VAL A 94 6.17 10.02 -20.11
N ARG A 95 6.16 8.89 -20.83
CA ARG A 95 7.36 8.10 -21.10
C ARG A 95 8.42 8.91 -21.83
N CYS A 96 8.02 9.61 -22.91
CA CYS A 96 8.92 10.48 -23.66
C CYS A 96 9.51 11.59 -22.77
N LEU A 97 8.70 12.16 -21.88
CA LEU A 97 9.15 13.17 -20.92
C LEU A 97 10.19 12.60 -19.96
N CYS A 98 9.95 11.42 -19.42
CA CYS A 98 10.90 10.75 -18.51
C CYS A 98 12.23 10.41 -19.24
N GLU A 99 12.17 9.92 -20.46
CA GLU A 99 13.34 9.64 -21.29
C GLU A 99 14.15 10.92 -21.57
N TYR A 100 13.46 12.02 -21.84
CA TYR A 100 14.09 13.33 -22.02
C TYR A 100 14.79 13.81 -20.74
N VAL A 101 14.10 13.76 -19.60
CA VAL A 101 14.67 14.18 -18.30
C VAL A 101 15.89 13.34 -17.94
N ALA A 102 15.88 12.04 -18.24
CA ALA A 102 17.02 11.14 -17.97
C ALA A 102 18.29 11.50 -18.76
N GLN A 103 18.15 12.20 -19.88
CA GLN A 103 19.29 12.66 -20.68
C GLN A 103 19.86 14.02 -20.24
N LEU A 104 19.17 14.73 -19.38
CA LEU A 104 19.62 16.02 -18.85
C LEU A 104 20.81 15.85 -17.90
N THR A 105 21.63 16.88 -17.82
CA THR A 105 22.66 16.95 -16.79
C THR A 105 22.03 17.12 -15.40
N PRO A 106 22.74 16.79 -14.30
CA PRO A 106 22.21 16.97 -12.96
C PRO A 106 21.72 18.39 -12.66
N GLU A 107 22.41 19.42 -13.17
CA GLU A 107 22.00 20.82 -13.02
C GLU A 107 20.70 21.13 -13.77
N GLU A 108 20.56 20.61 -14.98
CA GLU A 108 19.34 20.75 -15.79
C GLU A 108 18.17 20.00 -15.17
N GLN A 109 18.40 18.81 -14.60
CA GLN A 109 17.39 18.04 -13.87
C GLN A 109 16.89 18.80 -12.62
N GLU A 110 17.79 19.43 -11.89
CA GLU A 110 17.44 20.25 -10.72
C GLU A 110 16.62 21.50 -11.12
N ALA A 111 16.99 22.15 -12.22
CA ALA A 111 16.22 23.27 -12.77
C ALA A 111 14.80 22.82 -13.20
N ALA A 112 14.68 21.67 -13.87
CA ALA A 112 13.39 21.10 -14.27
C ALA A 112 12.53 20.75 -13.06
N ALA A 113 13.09 20.17 -12.00
CA ALA A 113 12.40 19.85 -10.76
C ALA A 113 11.80 21.11 -10.11
N ARG A 114 12.54 22.19 -10.06
CA ARG A 114 12.05 23.49 -9.52
C ARG A 114 10.84 24.03 -10.31
N HIS A 115 10.84 23.89 -11.63
CA HIS A 115 9.70 24.29 -12.47
C HIS A 115 8.48 23.41 -12.22
N ILE A 116 8.66 22.11 -12.07
CA ILE A 116 7.57 21.15 -11.78
C ILE A 116 6.96 21.44 -10.40
N GLU A 117 7.76 21.71 -9.39
CA GLU A 117 7.30 22.09 -8.06
C GLU A 117 6.48 23.37 -8.09
N ALA A 118 6.95 24.39 -8.80
CA ALA A 118 6.21 25.65 -8.97
C ALA A 118 4.85 25.45 -9.64
N ILE A 119 4.78 24.60 -10.67
CA ILE A 119 3.52 24.25 -11.34
C ILE A 119 2.59 23.49 -10.38
N ALA A 120 3.12 22.55 -9.62
CA ALA A 120 2.34 21.79 -8.64
C ALA A 120 1.72 22.70 -7.57
N GLU A 121 2.47 23.66 -7.06
CA GLU A 121 1.98 24.67 -6.10
C GLU A 121 0.89 25.55 -6.70
N MET A 122 1.03 25.98 -7.94
CA MET A 122 0.00 26.73 -8.65
C MET A 122 -1.30 25.95 -8.79
N ILE A 123 -1.23 24.67 -9.12
CA ILE A 123 -2.39 23.78 -9.26
C ILE A 123 -3.07 23.57 -7.90
N ALA A 124 -2.30 23.36 -6.85
CA ALA A 124 -2.81 23.19 -5.49
C ALA A 124 -3.54 24.46 -5.00
N GLY A 125 -2.94 25.64 -5.23
CA GLY A 125 -3.55 26.92 -4.87
C GLY A 125 -4.85 27.24 -5.65
N THR A 126 -5.00 26.71 -6.86
CA THR A 126 -6.22 26.88 -7.65
C THR A 126 -7.36 26.03 -7.12
N LYS A 127 -7.08 24.82 -6.64
CA LYS A 127 -8.08 23.92 -6.05
C LYS A 127 -8.69 24.47 -4.75
N GLU A 128 -7.89 25.16 -3.94
CA GLU A 128 -8.37 25.77 -2.70
C GLU A 128 -9.36 26.95 -2.98
N LYS A 129 -9.20 27.64 -4.10
CA LYS A 129 -10.07 28.74 -4.49
C LYS A 129 -11.42 28.31 -5.10
N GLU A 130 -11.50 27.08 -5.63
CA GLU A 130 -12.73 26.53 -6.20
C GLU A 130 -13.64 25.88 -5.13
N GLN A 131 -13.16 25.68 -3.90
CA GLN A 131 -13.94 25.12 -2.79
C GLN A 131 -14.57 26.18 -1.87
N ASP A 132 -14.31 27.45 -2.07
CA ASP A 132 -14.95 28.60 -1.45
C ASP A 132 -16.07 29.15 -2.40
#